data_ae9a407bc4d4e44b5d2fe600c46967d7
#
_entry.id   ae9a407bc4d4e44b5d2fe600c46967d7
#
_cell.length_a   1.000
_cell.length_b   1.000
_cell.length_c   1.000
_cell.angle_alpha   90.00
_cell.angle_beta   90.00
_cell.angle_gamma   90.00
#
_symmetry.space_group_name_H-M   'P 1'
#
loop_
_entity.id
_entity.type
_entity.pdbx_description
1 polymer ?
#
loop_
_entity_poly.entity_id
_entity_poly.type
_entity_poly.pdbx_seq_one_letter_code
_entity_poly.pdbx_strand_id
1 'polypeptide(L)'
;MTDLPIGYDHLPTRLGVTLHVEDDGRLTGVLNPVAAMCDRGVVPMAALVFLTDSVTGVPVDTDAESWTFTSDLTVRVPLTAVPGQIRCTSKVLRQGARSSTSEAPLLADGALWGHCFAGFSRVPRREGDPTKTLFDPKTLGARLASAPLEGPLRDAARYESLDPATGTVSVALEPRLLNPAGTLQGAMVAGLAETAAEDLADHLRLLGTDRHVVTEIEMRFLAQNRVSPIVSSAWVAGPPSAGLIRVDLTDDGGAGRLTTSVLIRVHPAPV
;
A
#
# COMPACT_ATOMS: atom_id res chain seq x y z
N MET A 1 -11.17 -15.40 -13.09
CA MET A 1 -11.48 -14.95 -11.72
C MET A 1 -12.67 -15.78 -11.30
N THR A 2 -12.49 -16.71 -10.39
CA THR A 2 -13.61 -17.14 -9.58
C THR A 2 -14.15 -15.85 -9.00
N ASP A 3 -15.43 -15.53 -9.26
CA ASP A 3 -16.13 -14.48 -8.54
C ASP A 3 -15.81 -14.68 -7.07
N LEU A 4 -15.10 -13.73 -6.47
CA LEU A 4 -14.88 -13.79 -5.03
C LEU A 4 -16.25 -13.86 -4.40
N PRO A 5 -16.57 -14.88 -3.59
CA PRO A 5 -17.91 -15.04 -3.07
C PRO A 5 -18.31 -13.76 -2.36
N ILE A 6 -19.58 -13.36 -2.50
CA ILE A 6 -20.18 -12.28 -1.71
C ILE A 6 -19.88 -12.61 -0.24
N GLY A 7 -19.11 -11.77 0.45
CA GLY A 7 -18.63 -12.03 1.82
C GLY A 7 -17.18 -12.47 1.94
N TYR A 8 -16.39 -12.47 0.85
CA TYR A 8 -14.96 -12.70 0.95
C TYR A 8 -14.29 -11.57 1.75
N ASP A 9 -13.69 -11.95 2.89
CA ASP A 9 -12.95 -11.02 3.75
C ASP A 9 -11.62 -10.65 3.07
N HIS A 10 -11.64 -9.58 2.26
CA HIS A 10 -10.43 -9.04 1.63
C HIS A 10 -9.92 -7.87 2.47
N LEU A 11 -8.83 -8.08 3.17
CA LEU A 11 -8.33 -7.14 4.18
C LEU A 11 -8.12 -5.71 3.66
N PRO A 12 -7.55 -5.46 2.45
CA PRO A 12 -7.41 -4.11 1.91
C PRO A 12 -8.73 -3.33 1.81
N THR A 13 -9.85 -3.98 1.59
CA THR A 13 -11.16 -3.29 1.49
C THR A 13 -11.69 -2.81 2.84
N ARG A 14 -11.08 -3.27 3.95
CA ARG A 14 -11.43 -2.85 5.31
C ARG A 14 -10.67 -1.60 5.79
N LEU A 15 -9.80 -1.03 4.93
CA LEU A 15 -9.01 0.17 5.23
C LEU A 15 -9.80 1.49 5.14
N GLY A 16 -11.12 1.43 4.93
CA GLY A 16 -11.98 2.62 4.89
C GLY A 16 -11.97 3.38 3.56
N VAL A 17 -11.45 2.76 2.48
CA VAL A 17 -11.40 3.34 1.14
C VAL A 17 -12.68 3.01 0.37
N THR A 18 -13.25 4.03 -0.28
CA THR A 18 -14.32 3.91 -1.26
C THR A 18 -13.91 4.55 -2.58
N LEU A 19 -14.43 4.05 -3.70
CA LEU A 19 -14.16 4.58 -5.02
C LEU A 19 -15.45 5.05 -5.69
N HIS A 20 -15.38 6.18 -6.37
CA HIS A 20 -16.50 6.81 -7.06
C HIS A 20 -16.08 7.25 -8.47
N VAL A 21 -17.00 7.19 -9.42
CA VAL A 21 -16.84 7.81 -10.73
C VAL A 21 -17.56 9.13 -10.72
N GLU A 22 -16.82 10.21 -11.00
CA GLU A 22 -17.38 11.55 -11.12
C GLU A 22 -18.19 11.69 -12.43
N ASP A 23 -18.99 12.74 -12.54
CA ASP A 23 -19.81 13.02 -13.73
C ASP A 23 -18.97 13.18 -15.00
N ASP A 24 -17.72 13.61 -14.88
CA ASP A 24 -16.77 13.74 -15.99
C ASP A 24 -15.99 12.43 -16.30
N GLY A 25 -16.34 11.34 -15.63
CA GLY A 25 -15.77 10.01 -15.84
C GLY A 25 -14.46 9.76 -15.08
N ARG A 26 -13.92 10.72 -14.33
CA ARG A 26 -12.72 10.52 -13.51
C ARG A 26 -13.01 9.64 -12.31
N LEU A 27 -12.05 8.77 -11.97
CA LEU A 27 -12.12 7.97 -10.75
C LEU A 27 -11.60 8.80 -9.56
N THR A 28 -12.40 8.89 -8.54
CA THR A 28 -12.07 9.51 -7.25
C THR A 28 -12.11 8.47 -6.15
N GLY A 29 -11.10 8.50 -5.30
CA GLY A 29 -11.04 7.72 -4.08
C GLY A 29 -11.27 8.59 -2.85
N VAL A 30 -11.95 8.02 -1.88
CA VAL A 30 -12.18 8.63 -0.56
C VAL A 30 -11.76 7.64 0.50
N LEU A 31 -10.89 8.06 1.39
CA LEU A 31 -10.51 7.35 2.61
C LEU A 31 -11.16 8.07 3.80
N ASN A 32 -12.00 7.34 4.53
CA ASN A 32 -12.47 7.75 5.84
C ASN A 32 -11.63 6.99 6.87
N PRO A 33 -10.68 7.65 7.56
CA PRO A 33 -9.76 6.97 8.44
C PRO A 33 -10.49 6.21 9.54
N VAL A 34 -10.15 4.93 9.68
CA VAL A 34 -10.71 4.07 10.73
C VAL A 34 -9.88 4.27 11.99
N ALA A 35 -10.49 4.75 13.07
CA ALA A 35 -9.78 5.08 14.31
C ALA A 35 -8.95 3.91 14.85
N ALA A 36 -9.46 2.68 14.74
CA ALA A 36 -8.76 1.48 15.20
C ALA A 36 -7.44 1.19 14.46
N MET A 37 -7.28 1.65 13.23
CA MET A 37 -6.02 1.50 12.48
C MET A 37 -5.05 2.67 12.66
N CYS A 38 -5.50 3.78 13.26
CA CYS A 38 -4.71 4.99 13.50
C CYS A 38 -4.12 5.01 14.93
N ASP A 39 -3.72 3.85 15.43
CA ASP A 39 -3.27 3.65 16.82
C ASP A 39 -2.04 4.50 17.20
N ARG A 40 -1.21 4.90 16.22
CA ARG A 40 -0.06 5.79 16.41
C ARG A 40 -0.38 7.28 16.21
N GLY A 41 -1.67 7.64 16.04
CA GLY A 41 -2.11 9.02 15.90
C GLY A 41 -1.97 9.60 14.49
N VAL A 42 -1.66 8.77 13.49
CA VAL A 42 -1.60 9.12 12.06
C VAL A 42 -2.37 8.09 11.23
N VAL A 43 -2.66 8.45 9.98
CA VAL A 43 -3.22 7.50 9.01
C VAL A 43 -2.11 6.56 8.55
N PRO A 44 -2.26 5.22 8.66
CA PRO A 44 -1.26 4.28 8.19
C PRO A 44 -0.94 4.45 6.70
N MET A 45 0.32 4.34 6.36
CA MET A 45 0.77 4.45 4.96
C MET A 45 0.13 3.37 4.07
N ALA A 46 -0.13 2.19 4.61
CA ALA A 46 -0.86 1.13 3.90
C ALA A 46 -2.23 1.58 3.40
N ALA A 47 -2.99 2.35 4.18
CA ALA A 47 -4.30 2.86 3.76
C ALA A 47 -4.17 3.93 2.66
N LEU A 48 -3.17 4.80 2.76
CA LEU A 48 -2.87 5.79 1.74
C LEU A 48 -2.38 5.15 0.44
N VAL A 49 -1.57 4.10 0.53
CA VAL A 49 -1.13 3.31 -0.63
C VAL A 49 -2.33 2.61 -1.28
N PHE A 50 -3.25 2.00 -0.50
CA PHE A 50 -4.44 1.38 -1.08
C PHE A 50 -5.32 2.39 -1.82
N LEU A 51 -5.54 3.55 -1.21
CA LEU A 51 -6.29 4.66 -1.83
C LEU A 51 -5.65 5.10 -3.14
N THR A 52 -4.36 5.45 -3.10
CA THR A 52 -3.65 6.08 -4.23
C THR A 52 -3.37 5.07 -5.35
N ASP A 53 -2.97 3.83 -5.03
CA ASP A 53 -2.73 2.77 -6.02
C ASP A 53 -4.03 2.40 -6.76
N SER A 54 -5.16 2.31 -6.04
CA SER A 54 -6.46 2.04 -6.65
C SER A 54 -6.88 3.14 -7.62
N VAL A 55 -6.77 4.41 -7.19
CA VAL A 55 -7.20 5.56 -8.01
C VAL A 55 -6.29 5.78 -9.21
N THR A 56 -4.98 5.54 -9.08
CA THR A 56 -4.01 5.73 -10.18
C THR A 56 -3.92 4.53 -11.10
N GLY A 57 -4.14 3.31 -10.60
CA GLY A 57 -3.98 2.06 -11.34
C GLY A 57 -5.20 1.67 -12.15
N VAL A 58 -6.41 1.79 -11.60
CA VAL A 58 -7.64 1.38 -12.30
C VAL A 58 -7.84 2.09 -13.65
N PRO A 59 -7.60 3.41 -13.79
CA PRO A 59 -7.76 4.10 -15.08
C PRO A 59 -6.76 3.67 -16.15
N VAL A 60 -5.62 3.11 -15.79
CA VAL A 60 -4.59 2.66 -16.75
C VAL A 60 -4.65 1.15 -17.02
N ASP A 61 -5.45 0.41 -16.24
CA ASP A 61 -5.65 -1.04 -16.38
C ASP A 61 -6.79 -1.38 -17.35
N THR A 62 -6.57 -1.05 -18.63
CA THR A 62 -7.59 -1.09 -19.69
C THR A 62 -7.49 -2.30 -20.62
N ASP A 63 -6.51 -3.19 -20.43
CA ASP A 63 -6.23 -4.32 -21.32
C ASP A 63 -6.45 -5.65 -20.59
N ALA A 64 -7.37 -6.48 -21.10
CA ALA A 64 -7.68 -7.79 -20.53
C ALA A 64 -6.57 -8.84 -20.80
N GLU A 65 -5.77 -8.64 -21.84
CA GLU A 65 -4.71 -9.56 -22.24
C GLU A 65 -3.36 -9.31 -21.53
N SER A 66 -3.28 -8.24 -20.77
CA SER A 66 -2.09 -7.87 -20.00
C SER A 66 -2.44 -7.56 -18.55
N TRP A 67 -1.59 -7.95 -17.62
CA TRP A 67 -1.63 -7.43 -16.26
C TRP A 67 -1.01 -6.04 -16.21
N THR A 68 -1.61 -5.13 -15.48
CA THR A 68 -1.04 -3.83 -15.12
C THR A 68 -0.58 -3.92 -13.67
N PHE A 69 0.73 -3.98 -13.46
CA PHE A 69 1.33 -4.01 -12.14
C PHE A 69 1.97 -2.68 -11.81
N THR A 70 1.82 -2.24 -10.58
CA THR A 70 2.57 -1.11 -10.02
C THR A 70 4.05 -1.46 -10.04
N SER A 71 4.86 -0.65 -10.70
CA SER A 71 6.33 -0.78 -10.74
C SER A 71 7.00 0.06 -9.68
N ASP A 72 6.43 1.23 -9.42
CA ASP A 72 6.89 2.17 -8.41
C ASP A 72 5.71 3.00 -7.89
N LEU A 73 5.81 3.38 -6.63
CA LEU A 73 4.81 4.23 -5.99
C LEU A 73 5.48 5.08 -4.91
N THR A 74 5.17 6.36 -4.89
CA THR A 74 5.64 7.29 -3.87
C THR A 74 4.44 8.01 -3.27
N VAL A 75 4.31 7.96 -1.93
CA VAL A 75 3.32 8.75 -1.19
C VAL A 75 4.05 9.60 -0.17
N ARG A 76 3.72 10.89 -0.12
CA ARG A 76 4.25 11.84 0.85
C ARG A 76 3.14 12.66 1.46
N VAL A 77 3.10 12.66 2.78
CA VAL A 77 2.11 13.42 3.55
C VAL A 77 2.80 14.13 4.72
N PRO A 78 2.26 15.24 5.21
CA PRO A 78 2.82 15.90 6.39
C PRO A 78 2.51 15.11 7.66
N LEU A 79 3.31 15.30 8.68
CA LEU A 79 3.00 14.84 10.03
C LEU A 79 1.90 15.74 10.63
N THR A 80 0.67 15.28 10.63
CA THR A 80 -0.49 15.98 11.18
C THR A 80 -1.39 15.05 11.94
N ALA A 81 -2.31 15.57 12.72
CA ALA A 81 -3.41 14.79 13.28
C ALA A 81 -4.21 14.10 12.16
N VAL A 82 -4.85 12.98 12.51
CA VAL A 82 -5.69 12.23 11.58
C VAL A 82 -6.81 13.13 11.04
N PRO A 83 -6.89 13.37 9.72
CA PRO A 83 -7.98 14.15 9.14
C PRO A 83 -9.31 13.38 9.16
N GLY A 84 -10.42 14.10 9.08
CA GLY A 84 -11.75 13.50 9.01
C GLY A 84 -11.97 12.70 7.73
N GLN A 85 -11.45 13.20 6.61
CA GLN A 85 -11.56 12.55 5.31
C GLN A 85 -10.34 12.89 4.43
N ILE A 86 -9.88 11.91 3.65
CA ILE A 86 -8.88 12.12 2.62
C ILE A 86 -9.50 11.74 1.27
N ARG A 87 -9.38 12.64 0.31
CA ARG A 87 -9.85 12.45 -1.07
C ARG A 87 -8.69 12.55 -2.04
N CYS A 88 -8.68 11.72 -3.07
CA CYS A 88 -7.77 11.88 -4.19
C CYS A 88 -8.44 11.54 -5.52
N THR A 89 -7.98 12.21 -6.58
CA THR A 89 -8.39 11.98 -7.95
C THR A 89 -7.13 11.90 -8.79
N SER A 90 -7.00 10.85 -9.60
CA SER A 90 -5.80 10.69 -10.39
C SER A 90 -5.80 11.51 -11.67
N LYS A 91 -4.59 11.81 -12.13
CA LYS A 91 -4.31 12.29 -13.47
C LYS A 91 -3.25 11.41 -14.11
N VAL A 92 -3.58 10.83 -15.25
CA VAL A 92 -2.61 10.09 -16.06
C VAL A 92 -1.68 11.10 -16.71
N LEU A 93 -0.40 11.05 -16.36
CA LEU A 93 0.64 11.93 -16.95
C LEU A 93 1.15 11.37 -18.27
N ARG A 94 1.28 10.05 -18.33
CA ARG A 94 1.72 9.34 -19.53
C ARG A 94 1.10 7.96 -19.59
N GLN A 95 0.64 7.56 -20.77
CA GLN A 95 0.21 6.21 -21.06
C GLN A 95 0.89 5.71 -22.33
N GLY A 96 1.74 4.71 -22.21
CA GLY A 96 2.43 4.04 -23.31
C GLY A 96 2.00 2.59 -23.48
N ALA A 97 2.56 1.90 -24.47
CA ALA A 97 2.24 0.49 -24.73
C ALA A 97 2.68 -0.45 -23.58
N ARG A 98 3.81 -0.13 -22.91
CA ARG A 98 4.41 -0.99 -21.88
C ARG A 98 4.37 -0.41 -20.48
N SER A 99 4.17 0.89 -20.34
CA SER A 99 4.18 1.57 -19.05
C SER A 99 3.27 2.76 -19.01
N SER A 100 2.80 3.11 -17.84
CA SER A 100 2.00 4.30 -17.57
C SER A 100 2.53 4.99 -16.32
N THR A 101 2.32 6.29 -16.22
CA THR A 101 2.64 7.09 -15.04
C THR A 101 1.45 7.96 -14.71
N SER A 102 1.08 7.97 -13.45
CA SER A 102 -0.03 8.76 -12.92
C SER A 102 0.41 9.54 -11.69
N GLU A 103 -0.30 10.63 -11.41
CA GLU A 103 -0.19 11.38 -10.17
C GLU A 103 -1.56 11.50 -9.50
N ALA A 104 -1.56 11.69 -8.18
CA ALA A 104 -2.77 11.97 -7.42
C ALA A 104 -2.44 12.91 -6.24
N PRO A 105 -2.93 14.15 -6.25
CA PRO A 105 -2.93 14.99 -5.06
C PRO A 105 -3.87 14.42 -4.02
N LEU A 106 -3.48 14.46 -2.77
CA LEU A 106 -4.27 14.07 -1.62
C LEU A 106 -4.83 15.32 -0.96
N LEU A 107 -6.13 15.38 -0.80
CA LEU A 107 -6.84 16.47 -0.13
C LEU A 107 -7.35 15.95 1.22
N ALA A 108 -6.93 16.56 2.32
CA ALA A 108 -7.48 16.30 3.65
C ALA A 108 -8.48 17.41 4.00
N ASP A 109 -9.71 17.02 4.29
CA ASP A 109 -10.79 17.93 4.62
C ASP A 109 -10.95 19.11 3.61
N GLY A 110 -10.67 18.81 2.33
CA GLY A 110 -10.77 19.75 1.21
C GLY A 110 -9.51 20.58 0.91
N ALA A 111 -8.47 20.53 1.75
CA ALA A 111 -7.20 21.22 1.54
C ALA A 111 -6.12 20.28 0.99
N LEU A 112 -5.21 20.79 0.13
CA LEU A 112 -4.06 20.02 -0.32
C LEU A 112 -3.21 19.59 0.88
N TRP A 113 -3.01 18.27 1.01
CA TRP A 113 -2.36 17.68 2.16
C TRP A 113 -1.16 16.82 1.80
N GLY A 114 -1.19 16.13 0.67
CA GLY A 114 -0.11 15.25 0.27
C GLY A 114 -0.13 14.96 -1.23
N HIS A 115 0.77 14.09 -1.67
CA HIS A 115 0.90 13.76 -3.09
C HIS A 115 1.34 12.32 -3.30
N CYS A 116 0.84 11.71 -4.37
CA CYS A 116 1.26 10.42 -4.87
C CYS A 116 1.73 10.51 -6.31
N PHE A 117 2.82 9.79 -6.63
CA PHE A 117 3.20 9.38 -7.97
C PHE A 117 3.19 7.86 -8.05
N ALA A 118 2.67 7.32 -9.14
CA ALA A 118 2.65 5.88 -9.39
C ALA A 118 3.06 5.57 -10.83
N GLY A 119 3.97 4.62 -10.98
CA GLY A 119 4.36 4.01 -12.24
C GLY A 119 3.78 2.61 -12.37
N PHE A 120 3.41 2.24 -13.58
CA PHE A 120 2.80 0.94 -13.89
C PHE A 120 3.49 0.30 -15.08
N SER A 121 3.66 -1.02 -15.01
CA SER A 121 4.18 -1.86 -16.08
C SER A 121 3.10 -2.81 -16.60
N ARG A 122 2.96 -2.90 -17.92
CA ARG A 122 2.09 -3.88 -18.57
C ARG A 122 2.87 -5.14 -18.88
N VAL A 123 2.38 -6.25 -18.33
CA VAL A 123 2.98 -7.57 -18.51
C VAL A 123 1.97 -8.47 -19.22
N PRO A 124 2.27 -9.00 -20.41
CA PRO A 124 1.38 -9.93 -21.09
C PRO A 124 1.02 -11.11 -20.20
N ARG A 125 -0.24 -11.51 -20.19
CA ARG A 125 -0.69 -12.70 -19.50
C ARG A 125 -0.03 -13.95 -20.10
N ARG A 126 0.26 -14.90 -19.25
CA ARG A 126 0.83 -16.19 -19.64
C ARG A 126 -0.25 -17.26 -19.58
N GLU A 127 -0.01 -18.36 -20.28
CA GLU A 127 -0.81 -19.58 -20.12
C GLU A 127 -0.76 -20.02 -18.64
N GLY A 128 -1.92 -20.31 -18.06
CA GLY A 128 -2.06 -20.66 -16.64
C GLY A 128 -2.24 -19.47 -15.68
N ASP A 129 -2.10 -18.24 -16.14
CA ASP A 129 -2.44 -17.07 -15.30
C ASP A 129 -3.95 -17.06 -15.01
N PRO A 130 -4.36 -16.55 -13.83
CA PRO A 130 -5.78 -16.34 -13.52
C PRO A 130 -6.48 -15.49 -14.59
N THR A 131 -7.75 -15.78 -14.86
CA THR A 131 -8.54 -14.96 -15.77
C THR A 131 -8.64 -13.55 -15.22
N LYS A 132 -8.20 -12.56 -16.01
CA LYS A 132 -8.33 -11.15 -15.64
C LYS A 132 -9.72 -10.64 -16.03
N THR A 133 -10.41 -10.04 -15.07
CA THR A 133 -11.60 -9.24 -15.32
C THR A 133 -11.22 -7.77 -15.17
N LEU A 134 -11.50 -6.96 -16.16
CA LEU A 134 -11.33 -5.51 -16.04
C LEU A 134 -12.30 -4.97 -14.99
N PHE A 135 -11.82 -4.05 -14.19
CA PHE A 135 -12.68 -3.38 -13.23
C PHE A 135 -13.62 -2.42 -13.96
N ASP A 136 -14.92 -2.58 -13.71
CA ASP A 136 -15.88 -1.54 -14.03
C ASP A 136 -15.88 -0.53 -12.87
N PRO A 137 -15.41 0.71 -13.09
CA PRO A 137 -15.36 1.72 -12.04
C PRO A 137 -16.72 1.96 -11.37
N LYS A 138 -17.83 1.79 -12.10
CA LYS A 138 -19.19 2.01 -11.56
C LYS A 138 -19.59 0.95 -10.52
N THR A 139 -19.06 -0.26 -10.63
CA THR A 139 -19.37 -1.37 -9.69
C THR A 139 -18.30 -1.55 -8.63
N LEU A 140 -17.11 -0.97 -8.83
CA LEU A 140 -15.96 -1.15 -7.96
C LEU A 140 -16.21 -0.62 -6.54
N GLY A 141 -16.88 0.52 -6.40
CA GLY A 141 -17.23 1.10 -5.09
C GLY A 141 -18.04 0.13 -4.21
N ALA A 142 -19.03 -0.54 -4.78
CA ALA A 142 -19.84 -1.53 -4.06
C ALA A 142 -19.02 -2.78 -3.67
N ARG A 143 -18.03 -3.17 -4.48
CA ARG A 143 -17.14 -4.32 -4.20
C ARG A 143 -16.14 -4.03 -3.08
N LEU A 144 -15.81 -2.77 -2.84
CA LEU A 144 -14.89 -2.35 -1.76
C LEU A 144 -15.63 -2.09 -0.43
N ALA A 145 -16.95 -2.13 -0.41
CA ALA A 145 -17.74 -1.94 0.80
C ALA A 145 -17.58 -3.14 1.73
N SER A 146 -16.72 -3.00 2.74
CA SER A 146 -16.46 -4.01 3.76
C SER A 146 -16.57 -3.38 5.15
N ALA A 147 -16.83 -4.22 6.17
CA ALA A 147 -16.76 -3.76 7.55
C ALA A 147 -15.35 -3.21 7.85
N PRO A 148 -15.24 -2.05 8.49
CA PRO A 148 -13.93 -1.45 8.79
C PRO A 148 -13.11 -2.34 9.73
N LEU A 149 -11.81 -2.07 9.82
CA LEU A 149 -10.93 -2.73 10.78
C LEU A 149 -11.37 -2.39 12.22
N GLU A 150 -11.29 -3.39 13.10
CA GLU A 150 -11.59 -3.27 14.53
C GLU A 150 -10.32 -3.08 15.37
N GLY A 151 -9.13 -3.13 14.76
CA GLY A 151 -7.83 -2.98 15.40
C GLY A 151 -6.75 -2.56 14.42
N PRO A 152 -5.49 -2.47 14.91
CA PRO A 152 -4.34 -2.13 14.07
C PRO A 152 -4.20 -3.06 12.86
N LEU A 153 -3.75 -2.50 11.73
CA LEU A 153 -3.55 -3.29 10.51
C LEU A 153 -2.54 -4.43 10.71
N ARG A 154 -1.47 -4.19 11.49
CA ARG A 154 -0.44 -5.20 11.75
C ARG A 154 -1.02 -6.47 12.37
N ASP A 155 -1.98 -6.32 13.29
CA ASP A 155 -2.65 -7.45 13.96
C ASP A 155 -3.62 -8.15 12.99
N ALA A 156 -4.42 -7.35 12.26
CA ALA A 156 -5.36 -7.88 11.28
C ALA A 156 -4.66 -8.61 10.14
N ALA A 157 -3.51 -8.13 9.66
CA ALA A 157 -2.70 -8.76 8.63
C ALA A 157 -1.80 -9.89 9.16
N ARG A 158 -1.67 -10.01 10.49
CA ARG A 158 -0.77 -10.94 11.19
C ARG A 158 0.69 -10.73 10.80
N TYR A 159 1.15 -9.46 10.80
CA TYR A 159 2.57 -9.18 10.64
C TYR A 159 3.29 -9.60 11.92
N GLU A 160 4.17 -10.58 11.81
CA GLU A 160 4.93 -11.13 12.93
C GLU A 160 6.30 -10.46 13.01
N SER A 161 6.55 -9.69 14.06
CA SER A 161 7.87 -9.09 14.34
C SER A 161 8.79 -10.18 14.87
N LEU A 162 9.78 -10.57 14.06
CA LEU A 162 10.75 -11.62 14.41
C LEU A 162 12.00 -11.04 15.10
N ASP A 163 12.48 -9.89 14.62
CA ASP A 163 13.63 -9.18 15.19
C ASP A 163 13.51 -7.66 14.94
N PRO A 164 13.09 -6.89 15.95
CA PRO A 164 13.01 -5.43 15.84
C PRO A 164 14.35 -4.74 15.56
N ALA A 165 15.48 -5.32 16.01
CA ALA A 165 16.80 -4.72 15.83
C ALA A 165 17.25 -4.67 14.35
N THR A 166 16.68 -5.53 13.55
CA THR A 166 16.92 -5.61 12.09
C THR A 166 15.68 -5.29 11.25
N GLY A 167 14.58 -4.88 11.92
CA GLY A 167 13.29 -4.68 11.26
C GLY A 167 12.83 -5.93 10.50
N THR A 168 13.10 -7.11 11.06
CA THR A 168 12.67 -8.38 10.45
C THR A 168 11.24 -8.68 10.88
N VAL A 169 10.33 -8.52 9.93
CA VAL A 169 8.90 -8.79 10.08
C VAL A 169 8.48 -9.78 8.99
N SER A 170 7.63 -10.73 9.32
CA SER A 170 7.16 -11.77 8.44
C SER A 170 5.65 -11.70 8.22
N VAL A 171 5.20 -12.12 7.05
CA VAL A 171 3.78 -12.35 6.77
C VAL A 171 3.58 -13.61 5.93
N ALA A 172 2.66 -14.46 6.36
CA ALA A 172 2.19 -15.58 5.56
C ALA A 172 1.21 -15.10 4.47
N LEU A 173 1.33 -15.64 3.27
CA LEU A 173 0.39 -15.32 2.19
C LEU A 173 -0.93 -16.04 2.42
N GLU A 174 -1.93 -15.30 2.83
CA GLU A 174 -3.32 -15.76 2.96
C GLU A 174 -4.16 -15.17 1.81
N PRO A 175 -5.17 -15.90 1.28
CA PRO A 175 -6.01 -15.41 0.18
C PRO A 175 -6.57 -14.00 0.39
N ARG A 176 -6.94 -13.65 1.63
CA ARG A 176 -7.49 -12.32 2.00
C ARG A 176 -6.50 -11.16 1.86
N LEU A 177 -5.20 -11.44 1.71
CA LEU A 177 -4.13 -10.44 1.54
C LEU A 177 -3.70 -10.28 0.08
N LEU A 178 -4.21 -11.13 -0.83
CA LEU A 178 -3.74 -11.19 -2.21
C LEU A 178 -4.57 -10.29 -3.12
N ASN A 179 -3.92 -9.78 -4.15
CA ASN A 179 -4.58 -9.13 -5.26
C ASN A 179 -5.17 -10.17 -6.26
N PRO A 180 -5.94 -9.76 -7.27
CA PRO A 180 -6.53 -10.68 -8.26
C PRO A 180 -5.50 -11.50 -9.06
N ALA A 181 -4.24 -11.08 -9.13
CA ALA A 181 -3.16 -11.82 -9.79
C ALA A 181 -2.51 -12.88 -8.87
N GLY A 182 -3.01 -13.06 -7.64
CA GLY A 182 -2.50 -14.04 -6.67
C GLY A 182 -1.18 -13.65 -6.01
N THR A 183 -0.88 -12.35 -5.90
CA THR A 183 0.31 -11.82 -5.21
C THR A 183 -0.10 -10.99 -4.02
N LEU A 184 0.79 -10.81 -3.03
CA LEU A 184 0.54 -9.91 -1.91
C LEU A 184 0.15 -8.53 -2.43
N GLN A 185 -1.00 -8.00 -1.98
CA GLN A 185 -1.54 -6.74 -2.46
C GLN A 185 -0.65 -5.56 -2.04
N GLY A 186 -0.48 -4.55 -2.92
CA GLY A 186 0.49 -3.46 -2.74
C GLY A 186 0.37 -2.71 -1.41
N ALA A 187 -0.83 -2.50 -0.90
CA ALA A 187 -1.03 -1.90 0.43
C ALA A 187 -0.57 -2.81 1.57
N MET A 188 -0.69 -4.13 1.40
CA MET A 188 -0.18 -5.10 2.38
C MET A 188 1.35 -5.14 2.36
N VAL A 189 1.95 -4.98 1.18
CA VAL A 189 3.40 -4.79 1.04
C VAL A 189 3.84 -3.51 1.75
N ALA A 190 3.12 -2.41 1.58
CA ALA A 190 3.39 -1.15 2.27
C ALA A 190 3.26 -1.27 3.79
N GLY A 191 2.21 -1.91 4.29
CA GLY A 191 2.00 -2.13 5.73
C GLY A 191 3.08 -3.01 6.37
N LEU A 192 3.58 -4.03 5.65
CA LEU A 192 4.70 -4.84 6.11
C LEU A 192 5.98 -4.00 6.21
N ALA A 193 6.27 -3.17 5.19
CA ALA A 193 7.43 -2.30 5.19
C ALA A 193 7.32 -1.17 6.25
N GLU A 194 6.13 -0.60 6.44
CA GLU A 194 5.82 0.37 7.49
C GLU A 194 6.10 -0.23 8.88
N THR A 195 5.55 -1.42 9.16
CA THR A 195 5.77 -2.14 10.42
C THR A 195 7.26 -2.39 10.67
N ALA A 196 8.00 -2.85 9.66
CA ALA A 196 9.43 -3.12 9.78
C ALA A 196 10.25 -1.85 10.08
N ALA A 197 9.91 -0.74 9.42
CA ALA A 197 10.58 0.54 9.65
C ALA A 197 10.28 1.10 11.04
N GLU A 198 9.02 1.00 11.51
CA GLU A 198 8.61 1.42 12.83
C GLU A 198 9.28 0.57 13.92
N ASP A 199 9.28 -0.76 13.80
CA ASP A 199 9.92 -1.67 14.76
C ASP A 199 11.41 -1.36 14.91
N LEU A 200 12.12 -1.15 13.78
CA LEU A 200 13.54 -0.76 13.81
C LEU A 200 13.75 0.61 14.46
N ALA A 201 12.94 1.61 14.08
CA ALA A 201 13.06 2.98 14.59
C ALA A 201 12.79 3.04 16.10
N ASP A 202 11.75 2.34 16.56
CA ASP A 202 11.36 2.22 17.97
C ASP A 202 12.47 1.52 18.77
N HIS A 203 13.00 0.40 18.27
CA HIS A 203 14.09 -0.34 18.90
C HIS A 203 15.36 0.52 19.06
N LEU A 204 15.75 1.23 18.02
CA LEU A 204 16.92 2.10 18.03
C LEU A 204 16.69 3.43 18.78
N ARG A 205 15.46 3.72 19.19
CA ARG A 205 15.04 5.02 19.73
C ARG A 205 15.47 6.17 18.82
N LEU A 206 15.28 5.96 17.51
CA LEU A 206 15.66 6.91 16.49
C LEU A 206 15.02 8.27 16.79
N LEU A 207 15.68 9.38 16.44
CA LEU A 207 15.19 10.74 16.72
C LEU A 207 14.87 11.03 18.20
N GLY A 208 15.37 10.19 19.14
CA GLY A 208 15.25 10.39 20.58
C GLY A 208 13.91 9.96 21.21
N THR A 209 13.11 9.18 20.49
CA THR A 209 11.82 8.63 20.96
C THR A 209 11.78 7.11 20.80
N ASP A 210 10.84 6.47 21.45
CA ASP A 210 10.56 5.04 21.36
C ASP A 210 9.28 4.71 20.58
N ARG A 211 8.68 5.72 19.93
CA ARG A 211 7.49 5.55 19.10
C ARG A 211 7.56 6.41 17.85
N HIS A 212 7.51 5.77 16.70
CA HIS A 212 7.63 6.44 15.40
C HIS A 212 6.42 6.19 14.52
N VAL A 213 6.25 7.04 13.51
CA VAL A 213 5.24 6.95 12.45
C VAL A 213 5.87 7.23 11.10
N VAL A 214 5.27 6.70 10.05
CA VAL A 214 5.72 6.89 8.66
C VAL A 214 4.93 8.03 8.01
N THR A 215 5.63 8.93 7.32
CA THR A 215 5.02 10.04 6.56
C THR A 215 5.37 10.03 5.07
N GLU A 216 6.44 9.33 4.70
CA GLU A 216 6.84 9.17 3.31
C GLU A 216 7.19 7.72 3.05
N ILE A 217 6.69 7.18 1.94
CA ILE A 217 7.05 5.87 1.43
C ILE A 217 7.34 5.95 -0.06
N GLU A 218 8.47 5.39 -0.47
CA GLU A 218 8.87 5.26 -1.86
C GLU A 218 9.16 3.78 -2.14
N MET A 219 8.32 3.15 -2.95
CA MET A 219 8.35 1.71 -3.21
C MET A 219 8.84 1.42 -4.62
N ARG A 220 9.65 0.37 -4.78
CA ARG A 220 10.06 -0.22 -6.05
C ARG A 220 9.68 -1.69 -6.05
N PHE A 221 8.71 -2.06 -6.87
CA PHE A 221 8.28 -3.44 -7.04
C PHE A 221 9.15 -4.12 -8.09
N LEU A 222 10.09 -4.96 -7.66
CA LEU A 222 11.09 -5.61 -8.51
C LEU A 222 10.61 -6.97 -9.02
N ALA A 223 9.79 -7.64 -8.21
CA ALA A 223 9.15 -8.90 -8.53
C ALA A 223 7.85 -9.06 -7.74
N GLN A 224 7.05 -10.04 -8.12
CA GLN A 224 5.79 -10.35 -7.44
C GLN A 224 6.05 -11.15 -6.16
N ASN A 225 5.41 -10.78 -5.08
CA ASN A 225 5.41 -11.48 -3.79
C ASN A 225 4.44 -12.67 -3.86
N ARG A 226 4.91 -13.85 -4.29
CA ARG A 226 4.07 -15.04 -4.54
C ARG A 226 4.39 -16.24 -3.68
N VAL A 227 5.54 -16.28 -3.02
CA VAL A 227 6.00 -17.44 -2.24
C VAL A 227 6.12 -17.05 -0.78
N SER A 228 5.34 -17.72 0.06
CA SER A 228 5.25 -17.49 1.50
C SER A 228 6.42 -18.12 2.27
N PRO A 229 6.86 -17.52 3.38
CA PRO A 229 6.48 -16.20 3.88
C PRO A 229 7.16 -15.08 3.09
N ILE A 230 6.59 -13.86 3.16
CA ILE A 230 7.31 -12.65 2.77
C ILE A 230 7.96 -12.09 4.03
N VAL A 231 9.26 -11.79 3.93
CA VAL A 231 10.06 -11.34 5.08
C VAL A 231 10.73 -10.01 4.75
N SER A 232 10.71 -9.10 5.70
CA SER A 232 11.41 -7.82 5.62
C SER A 232 12.80 -7.88 6.27
N SER A 233 13.68 -6.99 5.82
CA SER A 233 14.85 -6.55 6.57
C SER A 233 14.99 -5.04 6.42
N ALA A 234 15.35 -4.34 7.50
CA ALA A 234 15.42 -2.89 7.50
C ALA A 234 16.74 -2.38 8.09
N TRP A 235 17.19 -1.21 7.63
CA TRP A 235 18.34 -0.50 8.17
C TRP A 235 18.22 1.00 7.96
N VAL A 236 18.93 1.77 8.81
CA VAL A 236 19.00 3.23 8.68
C VAL A 236 19.79 3.60 7.44
N ALA A 237 19.18 4.36 6.52
CA ALA A 237 19.71 4.68 5.19
C ALA A 237 20.28 6.11 5.14
N GLY A 238 21.12 6.48 6.10
CA GLY A 238 21.71 7.82 6.18
C GLY A 238 22.04 8.23 7.61
N PRO A 239 22.24 9.52 7.89
CA PRO A 239 22.43 9.99 9.25
C PRO A 239 21.15 9.74 10.05
N PRO A 240 21.24 9.23 11.32
CA PRO A 240 20.06 8.92 12.14
C PRO A 240 19.07 10.08 12.27
N SER A 241 19.58 11.32 12.28
CA SER A 241 18.73 12.53 12.35
C SER A 241 17.85 12.76 11.12
N ALA A 242 18.09 12.06 10.00
CA ALA A 242 17.25 12.13 8.81
C ALA A 242 15.97 11.29 8.93
N GLY A 243 15.91 10.35 9.88
CA GLY A 243 14.76 9.45 10.00
C GLY A 243 14.51 8.59 8.75
N LEU A 244 15.56 8.30 7.97
CA LEU A 244 15.45 7.59 6.72
C LEU A 244 15.80 6.12 6.91
N ILE A 245 14.87 5.23 6.57
CA ILE A 245 15.01 3.78 6.71
C ILE A 245 14.80 3.14 5.35
N ARG A 246 15.66 2.20 4.99
CA ARG A 246 15.44 1.31 3.88
C ARG A 246 14.91 -0.02 4.37
N VAL A 247 13.90 -0.54 3.67
CA VAL A 247 13.31 -1.85 3.90
C VAL A 247 13.35 -2.64 2.60
N ASP A 248 13.94 -3.82 2.63
CA ASP A 248 13.90 -4.76 1.52
C ASP A 248 12.99 -5.95 1.91
N LEU A 249 12.14 -6.39 0.98
CA LEU A 249 11.24 -7.53 1.16
C LEU A 249 11.68 -8.67 0.27
N THR A 250 11.74 -9.87 0.83
CA THR A 250 12.09 -11.10 0.12
C THR A 250 10.98 -12.13 0.22
N ASP A 251 10.82 -12.97 -0.81
CA ASP A 251 10.01 -14.18 -0.73
C ASP A 251 10.86 -15.32 -0.17
N ASP A 252 10.91 -15.43 1.16
CA ASP A 252 11.82 -16.33 1.88
C ASP A 252 11.52 -17.81 1.61
N GLY A 253 10.26 -18.14 1.34
CA GLY A 253 9.87 -19.44 0.83
C GLY A 253 10.31 -19.72 -0.62
N GLY A 254 10.76 -18.69 -1.36
CA GLY A 254 11.23 -18.75 -2.76
C GLY A 254 12.72 -18.52 -2.93
N ALA A 255 13.56 -18.99 -2.02
CA ALA A 255 15.02 -18.82 -2.00
C ALA A 255 15.50 -17.38 -1.73
N GLY A 256 14.71 -16.60 -1.01
CA GLY A 256 15.12 -15.25 -0.56
C GLY A 256 15.26 -14.23 -1.69
N ARG A 257 14.44 -14.34 -2.74
CA ARG A 257 14.47 -13.39 -3.85
C ARG A 257 13.95 -12.01 -3.41
N LEU A 258 14.73 -10.96 -3.67
CA LEU A 258 14.29 -9.59 -3.46
C LEU A 258 13.09 -9.26 -4.37
N THR A 259 11.98 -8.92 -3.76
CA THR A 259 10.72 -8.63 -4.45
C THR A 259 10.35 -7.16 -4.44
N THR A 260 10.66 -6.47 -3.34
CA THR A 260 10.35 -5.05 -3.19
C THR A 260 11.45 -4.36 -2.40
N SER A 261 11.81 -3.14 -2.81
CA SER A 261 12.69 -2.27 -2.07
C SER A 261 11.96 -0.96 -1.76
N VAL A 262 12.03 -0.54 -0.51
CA VAL A 262 11.26 0.59 0.01
C VAL A 262 12.17 1.56 0.73
N LEU A 263 12.00 2.85 0.49
CA LEU A 263 12.62 3.91 1.27
C LEU A 263 11.52 4.63 2.06
N ILE A 264 11.73 4.75 3.36
CA ILE A 264 10.71 5.24 4.31
C ILE A 264 11.30 6.38 5.14
N ARG A 265 10.51 7.42 5.35
CA ARG A 265 10.82 8.45 6.34
C ARG A 265 9.94 8.29 7.56
N VAL A 266 10.59 8.19 8.71
CA VAL A 266 9.94 8.12 10.02
C VAL A 266 10.08 9.44 10.77
N HIS A 267 9.11 9.71 11.63
CA HIS A 267 9.07 10.83 12.57
C HIS A 267 8.65 10.34 13.96
N PRO A 268 8.95 11.09 15.04
CA PRO A 268 8.32 10.86 16.33
C PRO A 268 6.80 10.84 16.19
N ALA A 269 6.15 9.85 16.79
CA ALA A 269 4.68 9.79 16.83
C ALA A 269 4.11 11.03 17.55
N PRO A 270 2.97 11.55 17.13
CA PRO A 270 2.27 12.60 17.88
C PRO A 270 1.95 12.14 19.30
N VAL A 271 2.04 13.06 20.27
CA VAL A 271 1.72 12.82 21.70
C VAL A 271 0.22 12.90 21.92
#